data_9bb5f107dfb1450a5fb4ada06822775c
#
_entry.id   9bb5f107dfb1450a5fb4ada06822775c
#
_cell.length_a   1.000
_cell.length_b   1.000
_cell.length_c   1.000
_cell.angle_alpha   90.00
_cell.angle_beta   90.00
_cell.angle_gamma   90.00
#
_symmetry.space_group_name_H-M   'P 1'
#
loop_
_entity.id
_entity.type
_entity.pdbx_description
1 polymer ?
#
loop_
_entity_poly.entity_id
_entity_poly.type
_entity_poly.pdbx_seq_one_letter_code
_entity_poly.pdbx_strand_id
1 'polypeptide(L)'
;MQQVAKVKRGFADLPHGQTHYRRAGSGAPLVALHASPGSSRQLLSFIHDFADRATVYAPDTPGNGDSTALFDREPEIRELAQAELAFMDALGLEKVDLYGSHTGAAIAVELAILAPERIGKVVLDGISWLTPEKLEAILANYAFPFVPDCDGSYLLRLFQFCRDQYLFFPWYDKTRAARRDGALGSAEDLHAWALEVMKASQTYHLNYRAAFRYDAKARLPLVTVPTLAIAAENDPLLDITRELSGLVAQCRFEPLPRLDAPDFPARRKAAIAGFLAESASA
;
A
#
# COMPACT_ATOMS: atom_id res chain seq x y z
N MET A 1 10.08 0.84 -29.77
CA MET A 1 9.48 1.55 -28.63
C MET A 1 8.27 0.73 -28.19
N GLN A 2 8.31 0.10 -27.02
CA GLN A 2 7.13 -0.53 -26.44
C GLN A 2 6.11 0.57 -26.14
N GLN A 3 4.90 0.41 -26.64
CA GLN A 3 3.82 1.37 -26.38
C GLN A 3 3.47 1.31 -24.88
N VAL A 4 3.71 2.40 -24.15
CA VAL A 4 3.37 2.48 -22.73
C VAL A 4 1.86 2.25 -22.59
N ALA A 5 1.47 1.27 -21.81
CA ALA A 5 0.07 0.91 -21.60
C ALA A 5 -0.71 2.12 -21.06
N LYS A 6 -1.83 2.47 -21.72
CA LYS A 6 -2.67 3.61 -21.31
C LYS A 6 -3.41 3.25 -20.02
N VAL A 7 -3.06 3.94 -18.94
CA VAL A 7 -3.79 3.81 -17.66
C VAL A 7 -5.13 4.52 -17.77
N LYS A 8 -6.21 3.79 -17.49
CA LYS A 8 -7.58 4.32 -17.40
C LYS A 8 -7.95 4.53 -15.94
N ARG A 9 -8.79 5.51 -15.67
CA ARG A 9 -9.43 5.74 -14.37
C ARG A 9 -10.91 5.35 -14.46
N GLY A 10 -11.46 4.85 -13.36
CA GLY A 10 -12.86 4.49 -13.26
C GLY A 10 -13.33 4.58 -11.83
N PHE A 11 -14.65 4.48 -11.66
CA PHE A 11 -15.30 4.34 -10.36
C PHE A 11 -16.09 3.05 -10.35
N ALA A 12 -16.05 2.33 -9.24
CA ALA A 12 -16.91 1.21 -8.95
C ALA A 12 -17.93 1.65 -7.91
N ASP A 13 -19.23 1.42 -8.19
CA ASP A 13 -20.29 1.69 -7.23
C ASP A 13 -20.37 0.55 -6.21
N LEU A 14 -20.22 0.89 -4.94
CA LEU A 14 -20.34 -0.01 -3.80
C LEU A 14 -21.55 0.35 -2.96
N PRO A 15 -22.06 -0.55 -2.09
CA PRO A 15 -23.22 -0.26 -1.24
C PRO A 15 -23.07 1.00 -0.38
N HIS A 16 -21.84 1.41 -0.09
CA HIS A 16 -21.53 2.52 0.82
C HIS A 16 -20.88 3.73 0.14
N GLY A 17 -20.82 3.76 -1.19
CA GLY A 17 -20.19 4.86 -1.92
C GLY A 17 -19.41 4.38 -3.14
N GLN A 18 -18.50 5.19 -3.63
CA GLN A 18 -17.72 4.88 -4.82
C GLN A 18 -16.25 4.65 -4.49
N THR A 19 -15.66 3.63 -5.10
CA THR A 19 -14.21 3.41 -5.11
C THR A 19 -13.65 3.86 -6.45
N HIS A 20 -12.79 4.89 -6.42
CA HIS A 20 -11.98 5.23 -7.58
C HIS A 20 -10.87 4.21 -7.77
N TYR A 21 -10.56 3.87 -9.01
CA TYR A 21 -9.45 2.98 -9.34
C TYR A 21 -8.74 3.35 -10.62
N ARG A 22 -7.50 2.91 -10.75
CA ARG A 22 -6.71 2.94 -11.97
C ARG A 22 -6.60 1.53 -12.52
N ARG A 23 -6.60 1.41 -13.86
CA ARG A 23 -6.52 0.13 -14.53
C ARG A 23 -5.71 0.22 -15.81
N ALA A 24 -4.86 -0.77 -16.07
CA ALA A 24 -4.22 -0.97 -17.37
C ALA A 24 -3.91 -2.45 -17.60
N GLY A 25 -3.64 -2.79 -18.85
CA GLY A 25 -3.22 -4.12 -19.26
C GLY A 25 -4.35 -5.03 -19.68
N SER A 26 -3.98 -6.29 -19.94
CA SER A 26 -4.85 -7.39 -20.31
C SER A 26 -4.26 -8.70 -19.75
N GLY A 27 -5.10 -9.69 -19.46
CA GLY A 27 -4.72 -10.95 -18.84
C GLY A 27 -5.34 -11.16 -17.46
N ALA A 28 -4.76 -12.08 -16.67
CA ALA A 28 -5.25 -12.38 -15.33
C ALA A 28 -5.32 -11.12 -14.45
N PRO A 29 -6.35 -10.98 -13.60
CA PRO A 29 -6.50 -9.81 -12.76
C PRO A 29 -5.47 -9.80 -11.62
N LEU A 30 -4.81 -8.65 -11.44
CA LEU A 30 -3.89 -8.34 -10.35
C LEU A 30 -4.40 -7.10 -9.63
N VAL A 31 -4.83 -7.24 -8.39
CA VAL A 31 -5.24 -6.10 -7.56
C VAL A 31 -4.04 -5.59 -6.78
N ALA A 32 -3.76 -4.30 -6.91
CA ALA A 32 -2.63 -3.63 -6.29
C ALA A 32 -3.11 -2.57 -5.29
N LEU A 33 -2.73 -2.73 -4.02
CA LEU A 33 -3.16 -1.91 -2.89
C LEU A 33 -2.02 -1.00 -2.44
N HIS A 34 -2.30 0.30 -2.42
CA HIS A 34 -1.32 1.35 -2.12
C HIS A 34 -1.03 1.49 -0.63
N ALA A 35 0.07 2.15 -0.30
CA ALA A 35 0.42 2.56 1.05
C ALA A 35 -0.36 3.80 1.50
N SER A 36 -0.62 3.96 2.80
CA SER A 36 -1.05 5.23 3.38
C SER A 36 0.16 6.20 3.48
N PRO A 37 -0.06 7.50 3.31
CA PRO A 37 -1.31 8.22 3.10
C PRO A 37 -1.66 8.47 1.63
N GLY A 38 -1.22 7.65 0.73
CA GLY A 38 -1.35 7.86 -0.72
C GLY A 38 -2.67 7.40 -1.33
N SER A 39 -2.60 7.10 -2.62
CA SER A 39 -3.68 6.59 -3.45
C SER A 39 -3.12 5.65 -4.53
N SER A 40 -3.97 5.13 -5.39
CA SER A 40 -3.57 4.36 -6.59
C SER A 40 -2.56 5.10 -7.49
N ARG A 41 -2.40 6.41 -7.33
CA ARG A 41 -1.38 7.19 -8.04
C ARG A 41 0.05 6.73 -7.70
N GLN A 42 0.30 6.29 -6.46
CA GLN A 42 1.60 5.74 -6.07
C GLN A 42 1.99 4.49 -6.89
N LEU A 43 0.99 3.79 -7.39
CA LEU A 43 1.16 2.52 -8.11
C LEU A 43 1.27 2.68 -9.63
N LEU A 44 1.41 3.90 -10.18
CA LEU A 44 1.49 4.11 -11.62
C LEU A 44 2.67 3.37 -12.26
N SER A 45 3.86 3.39 -11.65
CA SER A 45 5.01 2.63 -12.14
C SER A 45 4.74 1.13 -12.08
N PHE A 46 4.15 0.64 -10.99
CA PHE A 46 3.75 -0.75 -10.83
C PHE A 46 2.75 -1.18 -11.91
N ILE A 47 1.71 -0.38 -12.16
CA ILE A 47 0.73 -0.64 -13.21
C ILE A 47 1.42 -0.77 -14.57
N HIS A 48 2.34 0.14 -14.90
CA HIS A 48 3.09 0.08 -16.17
C HIS A 48 4.01 -1.15 -16.25
N ASP A 49 4.63 -1.55 -15.13
CA ASP A 49 5.51 -2.70 -15.08
C ASP A 49 4.79 -4.03 -15.38
N PHE A 50 3.51 -4.14 -15.00
CA PHE A 50 2.76 -5.39 -15.10
C PHE A 50 1.65 -5.40 -16.15
N ALA A 51 1.33 -4.28 -16.79
CA ALA A 51 0.28 -4.16 -17.80
C ALA A 51 0.51 -5.01 -19.08
N ASP A 52 1.73 -5.48 -19.31
CA ASP A 52 2.10 -6.37 -20.42
C ASP A 52 1.73 -7.85 -20.16
N ARG A 53 1.35 -8.22 -18.94
CA ARG A 53 1.11 -9.62 -18.54
C ARG A 53 -0.12 -9.84 -17.64
N ALA A 54 -0.69 -8.78 -17.10
CA ALA A 54 -1.85 -8.81 -16.23
C ALA A 54 -2.79 -7.64 -16.50
N THR A 55 -4.06 -7.78 -16.14
CA THR A 55 -4.94 -6.62 -15.96
C THR A 55 -4.77 -6.12 -14.53
N VAL A 56 -4.01 -5.03 -14.36
CA VAL A 56 -3.77 -4.45 -13.05
C VAL A 56 -4.93 -3.53 -12.68
N TYR A 57 -5.51 -3.73 -11.52
CA TYR A 57 -6.50 -2.88 -10.87
C TYR A 57 -5.89 -2.29 -9.61
N ALA A 58 -5.85 -0.99 -9.50
CA ALA A 58 -5.34 -0.28 -8.33
C ALA A 58 -6.45 0.62 -7.78
N PRO A 59 -7.23 0.15 -6.78
CA PRO A 59 -8.21 0.99 -6.10
C PRO A 59 -7.53 2.02 -5.20
N ASP A 60 -8.19 3.14 -4.98
CA ASP A 60 -7.94 4.00 -3.83
C ASP A 60 -8.70 3.41 -2.64
N THR A 61 -8.01 3.09 -1.55
CA THR A 61 -8.66 2.56 -0.35
C THR A 61 -9.68 3.58 0.21
N PRO A 62 -10.75 3.15 0.88
CA PRO A 62 -11.78 4.04 1.40
C PRO A 62 -11.21 5.25 2.15
N GLY A 63 -11.67 6.45 1.78
CA GLY A 63 -11.20 7.71 2.38
C GLY A 63 -9.83 8.18 1.94
N ASN A 64 -9.23 7.54 0.92
CA ASN A 64 -8.01 7.99 0.26
C ASN A 64 -8.29 8.36 -1.20
N GLY A 65 -7.45 9.20 -1.78
CA GLY A 65 -7.55 9.62 -3.18
C GLY A 65 -8.91 10.20 -3.53
N ASP A 66 -9.59 9.60 -4.51
CA ASP A 66 -10.91 10.00 -4.98
C ASP A 66 -12.03 9.02 -4.51
N SER A 67 -11.71 8.07 -3.61
CA SER A 67 -12.69 7.14 -3.05
C SER A 67 -13.48 7.72 -1.89
N THR A 68 -14.76 7.34 -1.78
CA THR A 68 -15.63 7.73 -0.67
C THR A 68 -15.04 7.24 0.67
N ALA A 69 -15.08 8.08 1.68
CA ALA A 69 -14.79 7.68 3.05
C ALA A 69 -15.96 6.85 3.58
N LEU A 70 -15.70 5.59 3.91
CA LEU A 70 -16.73 4.68 4.44
C LEU A 70 -16.92 4.80 5.95
N PHE A 71 -15.96 5.43 6.63
CA PHE A 71 -15.91 5.48 8.07
C PHE A 71 -15.69 6.92 8.54
N ASP A 72 -16.39 7.31 9.59
CA ASP A 72 -16.19 8.54 10.37
C ASP A 72 -15.32 8.30 11.63
N ARG A 73 -14.90 7.04 11.81
CA ARG A 73 -14.03 6.52 12.86
C ARG A 73 -12.83 5.79 12.28
N GLU A 74 -11.88 5.44 13.10
CA GLU A 74 -10.78 4.56 12.77
C GLU A 74 -11.33 3.14 12.44
N PRO A 75 -11.16 2.63 11.20
CA PRO A 75 -11.59 1.27 10.86
C PRO A 75 -10.59 0.22 11.38
N GLU A 76 -11.01 -1.02 11.37
CA GLU A 76 -10.09 -2.15 11.41
C GLU A 76 -9.56 -2.46 9.99
N ILE A 77 -8.36 -3.02 9.86
CA ILE A 77 -7.83 -3.46 8.55
C ILE A 77 -8.76 -4.48 7.88
N ARG A 78 -9.42 -5.31 8.67
CA ARG A 78 -10.43 -6.27 8.18
C ARG A 78 -11.62 -5.57 7.52
N GLU A 79 -12.06 -4.43 8.02
CA GLU A 79 -13.16 -3.65 7.41
C GLU A 79 -12.71 -3.04 6.06
N LEU A 80 -11.45 -2.59 5.98
CA LEU A 80 -10.86 -2.14 4.71
C LEU A 80 -10.76 -3.30 3.71
N ALA A 81 -10.35 -4.49 4.15
CA ALA A 81 -10.32 -5.68 3.30
C ALA A 81 -11.73 -6.08 2.80
N GLN A 82 -12.75 -5.95 3.63
CA GLN A 82 -14.14 -6.17 3.21
C GLN A 82 -14.60 -5.17 2.13
N ALA A 83 -14.16 -3.91 2.22
CA ALA A 83 -14.44 -2.92 1.19
C ALA A 83 -13.73 -3.27 -0.13
N GLU A 84 -12.50 -3.77 -0.07
CA GLU A 84 -11.79 -4.23 -1.27
C GLU A 84 -12.41 -5.51 -1.86
N LEU A 85 -12.95 -6.40 -1.03
CA LEU A 85 -13.70 -7.57 -1.51
C LEU A 85 -14.98 -7.11 -2.25
N ALA A 86 -15.71 -6.14 -1.70
CA ALA A 86 -16.85 -5.55 -2.38
C ALA A 86 -16.48 -4.85 -3.71
N PHE A 87 -15.31 -4.21 -3.77
CA PHE A 87 -14.75 -3.68 -5.01
C PHE A 87 -14.48 -4.77 -6.05
N MET A 88 -13.90 -5.90 -5.63
CA MET A 88 -13.70 -7.06 -6.52
C MET A 88 -15.04 -7.59 -7.05
N ASP A 89 -16.05 -7.69 -6.19
CA ASP A 89 -17.39 -8.15 -6.56
C ASP A 89 -18.07 -7.20 -7.57
N ALA A 90 -17.99 -5.88 -7.34
CA ALA A 90 -18.54 -4.87 -8.23
C ALA A 90 -17.93 -4.90 -9.64
N LEU A 91 -16.70 -5.35 -9.77
CA LEU A 91 -16.00 -5.50 -11.05
C LEU A 91 -16.06 -6.94 -11.63
N GLY A 92 -16.73 -7.90 -10.95
CA GLY A 92 -16.81 -9.30 -11.38
C GLY A 92 -15.46 -10.02 -11.35
N LEU A 93 -14.55 -9.64 -10.44
CA LEU A 93 -13.24 -10.27 -10.30
C LEU A 93 -13.35 -11.50 -9.40
N GLU A 94 -13.59 -12.66 -9.99
CA GLU A 94 -13.82 -13.92 -9.24
C GLU A 94 -12.56 -14.41 -8.50
N LYS A 95 -11.41 -14.35 -9.15
CA LYS A 95 -10.11 -14.73 -8.57
C LYS A 95 -9.03 -13.78 -9.03
N VAL A 96 -8.20 -13.30 -8.10
CA VAL A 96 -7.13 -12.32 -8.37
C VAL A 96 -5.82 -12.73 -7.71
N ASP A 97 -4.71 -12.23 -8.23
CA ASP A 97 -3.48 -12.09 -7.46
C ASP A 97 -3.47 -10.74 -6.76
N LEU A 98 -2.78 -10.65 -5.62
CA LEU A 98 -2.69 -9.43 -4.83
C LEU A 98 -1.26 -8.91 -4.76
N TYR A 99 -1.13 -7.60 -4.84
CA TYR A 99 0.04 -6.85 -4.39
C TYR A 99 -0.41 -5.84 -3.35
N GLY A 100 0.27 -5.75 -2.23
CA GLY A 100 0.02 -4.73 -1.22
C GLY A 100 1.30 -4.09 -0.72
N SER A 101 1.33 -2.77 -0.63
CA SER A 101 2.45 -2.01 -0.08
C SER A 101 2.08 -1.40 1.26
N HIS A 102 2.87 -1.67 2.31
CA HIS A 102 2.70 -1.16 3.68
C HIS A 102 1.26 -1.36 4.22
N THR A 103 0.44 -0.29 4.30
CA THR A 103 -0.99 -0.41 4.67
C THR A 103 -1.72 -1.37 3.72
N GLY A 104 -1.44 -1.29 2.43
CA GLY A 104 -1.99 -2.20 1.43
C GLY A 104 -1.55 -3.66 1.65
N ALA A 105 -0.37 -3.90 2.22
CA ALA A 105 0.06 -5.24 2.59
C ALA A 105 -0.79 -5.82 3.73
N ALA A 106 -1.10 -5.02 4.76
CA ALA A 106 -2.01 -5.45 5.83
C ALA A 106 -3.42 -5.77 5.30
N ILE A 107 -3.93 -4.95 4.37
CA ILE A 107 -5.22 -5.19 3.72
C ILE A 107 -5.17 -6.47 2.86
N ALA A 108 -4.08 -6.71 2.12
CA ALA A 108 -3.89 -7.93 1.32
C ALA A 108 -3.84 -9.20 2.19
N VAL A 109 -3.21 -9.13 3.37
CA VAL A 109 -3.23 -10.22 4.36
C VAL A 109 -4.66 -10.54 4.79
N GLU A 110 -5.45 -9.52 5.16
CA GLU A 110 -6.84 -9.75 5.58
C GLU A 110 -7.73 -10.25 4.45
N LEU A 111 -7.53 -9.79 3.20
CA LEU A 111 -8.22 -10.33 2.03
C LEU A 111 -7.92 -11.82 1.83
N ALA A 112 -6.65 -12.22 1.95
CA ALA A 112 -6.23 -13.61 1.81
C ALA A 112 -6.78 -14.51 2.94
N ILE A 113 -7.05 -13.94 4.11
CA ILE A 113 -7.68 -14.66 5.23
C ILE A 113 -9.20 -14.73 5.05
N LEU A 114 -9.84 -13.65 4.58
CA LEU A 114 -11.29 -13.57 4.44
C LEU A 114 -11.84 -14.42 3.29
N ALA A 115 -11.10 -14.48 2.18
CA ALA A 115 -11.57 -15.15 0.96
C ALA A 115 -10.40 -15.88 0.25
N PRO A 116 -9.76 -16.88 0.90
CA PRO A 116 -8.57 -17.54 0.34
C PRO A 116 -8.82 -18.19 -1.02
N GLU A 117 -10.03 -18.65 -1.29
CA GLU A 117 -10.43 -19.23 -2.58
C GLU A 117 -10.46 -18.21 -3.73
N ARG A 118 -10.62 -16.93 -3.39
CA ARG A 118 -10.64 -15.78 -4.33
C ARG A 118 -9.23 -15.24 -4.62
N ILE A 119 -8.23 -15.66 -3.85
CA ILE A 119 -6.86 -15.17 -3.96
C ILE A 119 -5.95 -16.26 -4.48
N GLY A 120 -5.25 -15.96 -5.58
CA GLY A 120 -4.25 -16.87 -6.17
C GLY A 120 -2.93 -16.79 -5.41
N LYS A 121 -2.34 -15.63 -5.41
CA LYS A 121 -1.04 -15.33 -4.79
C LYS A 121 -1.05 -13.95 -4.15
N VAL A 122 -0.17 -13.75 -3.17
CA VAL A 122 -0.03 -12.46 -2.48
C VAL A 122 1.43 -12.00 -2.51
N VAL A 123 1.64 -10.75 -2.89
CA VAL A 123 2.92 -10.06 -2.74
C VAL A 123 2.77 -8.98 -1.68
N LEU A 124 3.58 -9.05 -0.64
CA LEU A 124 3.61 -8.12 0.50
C LEU A 124 4.89 -7.28 0.43
N ASP A 125 4.76 -6.01 0.10
CA ASP A 125 5.86 -5.06 -0.03
C ASP A 125 5.92 -4.17 1.21
N GLY A 126 6.69 -4.59 2.20
CA GLY A 126 6.80 -3.98 3.52
C GLY A 126 5.64 -4.34 4.45
N ILE A 127 5.93 -5.16 5.45
CA ILE A 127 4.97 -5.52 6.51
C ILE A 127 5.38 -4.81 7.79
N SER A 128 4.42 -4.15 8.47
CA SER A 128 4.68 -3.43 9.71
C SER A 128 4.16 -4.18 10.93
N TRP A 129 4.90 -4.06 12.01
CA TRP A 129 4.46 -4.39 13.37
C TRP A 129 5.23 -3.52 14.35
N LEU A 130 4.56 -3.02 15.37
CA LEU A 130 5.12 -2.10 16.36
C LEU A 130 5.02 -2.72 17.75
N THR A 131 6.07 -2.54 18.57
CA THR A 131 5.96 -2.84 20.01
C THR A 131 4.94 -1.89 20.66
N PRO A 132 4.32 -2.26 21.79
CA PRO A 132 3.35 -1.41 22.48
C PRO A 132 3.84 0.03 22.71
N GLU A 133 5.10 0.18 23.14
CA GLU A 133 5.70 1.50 23.43
C GLU A 133 5.86 2.34 22.15
N LYS A 134 6.30 1.73 21.05
CA LYS A 134 6.41 2.40 19.75
C LYS A 134 5.04 2.74 19.18
N LEU A 135 4.07 1.85 19.37
CA LEU A 135 2.69 2.06 18.92
C LEU A 135 2.08 3.28 19.60
N GLU A 136 2.22 3.41 20.92
CA GLU A 136 1.71 4.56 21.66
C GLU A 136 2.30 5.87 21.13
N ALA A 137 3.61 5.95 20.97
CA ALA A 137 4.31 7.13 20.46
C ALA A 137 3.88 7.49 19.02
N ILE A 138 3.74 6.48 18.15
CA ILE A 138 3.28 6.65 16.76
C ILE A 138 1.84 7.15 16.73
N LEU A 139 0.93 6.55 17.47
CA LEU A 139 -0.47 6.96 17.51
C LEU A 139 -0.67 8.38 18.06
N ALA A 140 0.19 8.82 18.98
CA ALA A 140 0.15 10.18 19.52
C ALA A 140 0.64 11.23 18.53
N ASN A 141 1.56 10.89 17.58
CA ASN A 141 2.31 11.92 16.85
C ASN A 141 2.34 11.75 15.33
N TYR A 142 1.94 10.59 14.77
CA TYR A 142 2.25 10.30 13.37
C TYR A 142 1.15 10.73 12.40
N ALA A 143 -0.10 10.37 12.66
CA ALA A 143 -1.20 10.57 11.73
C ALA A 143 -2.40 11.27 12.41
N PHE A 144 -2.73 12.45 11.91
CA PHE A 144 -3.81 13.31 12.39
C PHE A 144 -4.41 14.09 11.21
N PRO A 145 -5.69 14.52 11.27
CA PRO A 145 -6.31 15.23 10.17
C PRO A 145 -5.67 16.61 9.95
N PHE A 146 -5.52 16.98 8.69
CA PHE A 146 -5.18 18.34 8.30
C PHE A 146 -6.48 19.12 8.05
N VAL A 147 -7.00 19.74 9.12
CA VAL A 147 -8.24 20.48 9.06
C VAL A 147 -8.01 21.79 8.31
N PRO A 148 -8.81 22.09 7.26
CA PRO A 148 -8.73 23.32 6.53
C PRO A 148 -8.93 24.57 7.42
N ASP A 149 -8.13 25.59 7.18
CA ASP A 149 -8.23 26.91 7.76
C ASP A 149 -8.24 28.00 6.67
N CYS A 150 -8.74 29.20 6.99
CA CYS A 150 -8.86 30.29 6.02
C CYS A 150 -7.51 30.91 5.65
N ASP A 151 -6.48 30.69 6.45
CA ASP A 151 -5.14 31.24 6.21
C ASP A 151 -4.28 30.29 5.36
N GLY A 152 -4.75 29.06 5.09
CA GLY A 152 -4.03 28.06 4.33
C GLY A 152 -2.83 27.45 5.08
N SER A 153 -2.71 27.66 6.40
CA SER A 153 -1.57 27.16 7.19
C SER A 153 -1.51 25.63 7.21
N TYR A 154 -2.65 24.96 7.13
CA TYR A 154 -2.73 23.50 7.06
C TYR A 154 -2.04 22.94 5.80
N LEU A 155 -2.04 23.68 4.67
CA LEU A 155 -1.39 23.27 3.42
C LEU A 155 0.12 23.15 3.59
N LEU A 156 0.72 24.11 4.29
CA LEU A 156 2.16 24.06 4.58
C LEU A 156 2.49 22.88 5.50
N ARG A 157 1.68 22.63 6.53
CA ARG A 157 1.86 21.49 7.45
C ARG A 157 1.73 20.15 6.71
N LEU A 158 0.74 20.02 5.82
CA LEU A 158 0.55 18.84 4.99
C LEU A 158 1.76 18.63 4.05
N PHE A 159 2.20 19.67 3.38
CA PHE A 159 3.37 19.60 2.50
C PHE A 159 4.64 19.18 3.26
N GLN A 160 4.87 19.77 4.45
CA GLN A 160 6.00 19.39 5.32
C GLN A 160 5.89 17.94 5.79
N PHE A 161 4.70 17.47 6.14
CA PHE A 161 4.44 16.07 6.48
C PHE A 161 4.85 15.14 5.32
N CYS A 162 4.42 15.41 4.09
CA CYS A 162 4.82 14.63 2.91
C CYS A 162 6.34 14.65 2.71
N ARG A 163 6.96 15.84 2.72
CA ARG A 163 8.41 16.01 2.57
C ARG A 163 9.20 15.25 3.64
N ASP A 164 8.78 15.38 4.89
CA ASP A 164 9.53 14.86 6.03
C ASP A 164 9.49 13.34 6.15
N GLN A 165 8.49 12.69 5.55
CA GLN A 165 8.46 11.23 5.42
C GLN A 165 9.56 10.68 4.50
N TYR A 166 10.08 11.47 3.55
CA TYR A 166 11.29 11.11 2.79
C TYR A 166 12.54 11.18 3.66
N LEU A 167 12.59 12.12 4.62
CA LEU A 167 13.78 12.48 5.34
C LEU A 167 13.94 11.76 6.68
N PHE A 168 12.81 11.38 7.33
CA PHE A 168 12.82 10.84 8.68
C PHE A 168 11.83 9.69 8.85
N PHE A 169 12.15 8.75 9.74
CA PHE A 169 11.19 7.75 10.21
C PHE A 169 11.39 7.51 11.72
N PRO A 170 10.36 7.79 12.54
CA PRO A 170 9.09 8.46 12.17
C PRO A 170 9.31 9.91 11.75
N TRP A 171 8.47 10.42 10.87
CA TRP A 171 8.64 11.74 10.22
C TRP A 171 8.69 12.93 11.19
N TYR A 172 8.07 12.82 12.33
CA TYR A 172 8.02 13.86 13.38
C TYR A 172 9.28 13.92 14.23
N ASP A 173 10.07 12.87 14.26
CA ASP A 173 11.38 12.84 14.95
C ASP A 173 12.46 13.42 14.02
N LYS A 174 12.92 14.63 14.31
CA LYS A 174 13.94 15.33 13.52
C LYS A 174 15.35 15.09 14.00
N THR A 175 15.56 14.07 14.83
CA THR A 175 16.89 13.69 15.31
C THR A 175 17.73 13.03 14.21
N ARG A 176 19.04 13.01 14.42
CA ARG A 176 19.97 12.31 13.52
C ARG A 176 19.68 10.80 13.45
N ALA A 177 19.22 10.22 14.56
CA ALA A 177 18.93 8.79 14.63
C ALA A 177 17.71 8.40 13.79
N ALA A 178 16.71 9.29 13.66
CA ALA A 178 15.52 9.05 12.85
C ALA A 178 15.70 9.42 11.37
N ARG A 179 16.87 9.95 10.97
CA ARG A 179 17.13 10.32 9.57
C ARG A 179 17.18 9.08 8.70
N ARG A 180 16.39 9.10 7.63
CA ARG A 180 16.42 8.03 6.61
C ARG A 180 17.67 8.15 5.75
N ASP A 181 18.17 7.01 5.32
CA ASP A 181 19.21 6.91 4.33
C ASP A 181 18.58 6.88 2.92
N GLY A 182 18.27 8.05 2.41
CA GLY A 182 17.64 8.25 1.10
C GLY A 182 17.62 9.73 0.73
N ALA A 183 17.29 10.00 -0.53
CA ALA A 183 17.15 11.35 -1.05
C ALA A 183 15.69 11.82 -1.00
N LEU A 184 15.50 13.12 -0.96
CA LEU A 184 14.22 13.73 -1.26
C LEU A 184 13.88 13.46 -2.73
N GLY A 185 12.64 13.06 -3.00
CA GLY A 185 12.13 12.90 -4.35
C GLY A 185 12.14 14.20 -5.15
N SER A 186 11.82 14.13 -6.44
CA SER A 186 11.70 15.33 -7.27
C SER A 186 10.60 16.26 -6.74
N ALA A 187 10.65 17.54 -7.12
CA ALA A 187 9.60 18.50 -6.76
C ALA A 187 8.23 18.06 -7.32
N GLU A 188 8.24 17.48 -8.51
CA GLU A 188 7.05 16.95 -9.20
C GLU A 188 6.44 15.76 -8.44
N ASP A 189 7.28 14.82 -7.97
CA ASP A 189 6.81 13.65 -7.20
C ASP A 189 6.24 14.09 -5.84
N LEU A 190 6.93 15.00 -5.16
CA LEU A 190 6.48 15.55 -3.88
C LEU A 190 5.16 16.31 -4.04
N HIS A 191 5.05 17.16 -5.09
CA HIS A 191 3.82 17.87 -5.42
C HIS A 191 2.66 16.89 -5.70
N ALA A 192 2.92 15.88 -6.53
CA ALA A 192 1.92 14.88 -6.88
C ALA A 192 1.43 14.10 -5.65
N TRP A 193 2.34 13.75 -4.74
CA TRP A 193 1.97 13.08 -3.49
C TRP A 193 1.20 13.99 -2.55
N ALA A 194 1.64 15.23 -2.37
CA ALA A 194 0.93 16.21 -1.54
C ALA A 194 -0.51 16.45 -2.02
N LEU A 195 -0.75 16.47 -3.34
CA LEU A 195 -2.10 16.58 -3.90
C LEU A 195 -2.99 15.39 -3.53
N GLU A 196 -2.46 14.16 -3.57
CA GLU A 196 -3.26 12.98 -3.17
C GLU A 196 -3.58 12.98 -1.67
N VAL A 197 -2.61 13.37 -0.84
CA VAL A 197 -2.85 13.53 0.62
C VAL A 197 -3.85 14.67 0.91
N MET A 198 -3.81 15.73 0.11
CA MET A 198 -4.74 16.86 0.25
C MET A 198 -6.19 16.47 -0.02
N LYS A 199 -6.45 15.60 -1.01
CA LYS A 199 -7.79 15.07 -1.28
C LYS A 199 -8.36 14.35 -0.05
N ALA A 200 -7.52 13.65 0.69
CA ALA A 200 -7.86 12.86 1.86
C ALA A 200 -7.44 13.53 3.19
N SER A 201 -7.24 14.84 3.21
CA SER A 201 -6.61 15.55 4.34
C SER A 201 -7.29 15.32 5.69
N GLN A 202 -8.59 15.03 5.70
CA GLN A 202 -9.39 14.80 6.90
C GLN A 202 -9.66 13.31 7.18
N THR A 203 -9.26 12.38 6.30
CA THR A 203 -9.61 10.96 6.38
C THR A 203 -8.41 10.02 6.31
N TYR A 204 -7.31 10.40 5.61
CA TYR A 204 -6.14 9.54 5.43
C TYR A 204 -5.58 8.95 6.73
N HIS A 205 -5.68 9.73 7.82
CA HIS A 205 -5.15 9.35 9.12
C HIS A 205 -5.87 8.13 9.71
N LEU A 206 -7.13 7.90 9.35
CA LEU A 206 -7.94 6.78 9.84
C LEU A 206 -7.33 5.44 9.39
N ASN A 207 -7.07 5.29 8.09
CA ASN A 207 -6.46 4.07 7.54
C ASN A 207 -5.01 3.90 7.99
N TYR A 208 -4.28 5.01 8.15
CA TYR A 208 -2.90 4.98 8.63
C TYR A 208 -2.83 4.45 10.06
N ARG A 209 -3.70 4.93 10.94
CA ARG A 209 -3.79 4.50 12.33
C ARG A 209 -4.26 3.05 12.45
N ALA A 210 -5.22 2.63 11.61
CA ALA A 210 -5.64 1.24 11.49
C ALA A 210 -4.46 0.31 11.18
N ALA A 211 -3.60 0.71 10.22
CA ALA A 211 -2.41 -0.06 9.86
C ALA A 211 -1.37 -0.12 11.01
N PHE A 212 -1.21 0.95 11.79
CA PHE A 212 -0.33 0.91 12.95
C PHE A 212 -0.84 0.00 14.07
N ARG A 213 -2.18 -0.10 14.26
CA ARG A 213 -2.78 -0.99 15.26
C ARG A 213 -2.88 -2.45 14.82
N TYR A 214 -2.61 -2.73 13.55
CA TYR A 214 -2.76 -4.06 13.00
C TYR A 214 -1.76 -5.04 13.63
N ASP A 215 -2.30 -6.10 14.24
CA ASP A 215 -1.47 -7.16 14.81
C ASP A 215 -1.08 -8.20 13.76
N ALA A 216 -0.09 -7.83 12.93
CA ALA A 216 0.42 -8.69 11.88
C ALA A 216 0.94 -10.04 12.43
N LYS A 217 1.50 -10.08 13.66
CA LYS A 217 2.00 -11.33 14.27
C LYS A 217 0.89 -12.33 14.53
N ALA A 218 -0.28 -11.87 14.94
CA ALA A 218 -1.43 -12.73 15.16
C ALA A 218 -2.13 -13.14 13.85
N ARG A 219 -2.02 -12.33 12.78
CA ARG A 219 -2.79 -12.53 11.55
C ARG A 219 -2.05 -13.30 10.47
N LEU A 220 -0.75 -13.06 10.28
CA LEU A 220 0.06 -13.72 9.24
C LEU A 220 0.03 -15.26 9.27
N PRO A 221 0.02 -15.94 10.45
CA PRO A 221 -0.08 -17.39 10.49
C PRO A 221 -1.37 -17.96 9.89
N LEU A 222 -2.39 -17.14 9.69
CA LEU A 222 -3.69 -17.55 9.11
C LEU A 222 -3.70 -17.49 7.58
N VAL A 223 -2.66 -16.95 6.95
CA VAL A 223 -2.55 -16.89 5.49
C VAL A 223 -2.15 -18.26 4.96
N THR A 224 -2.98 -18.82 4.08
CA THR A 224 -2.79 -20.15 3.51
C THR A 224 -2.40 -20.14 2.03
N VAL A 225 -2.43 -19.00 1.38
CA VAL A 225 -2.10 -18.85 -0.03
C VAL A 225 -0.61 -18.58 -0.25
N PRO A 226 -0.01 -18.97 -1.39
CA PRO A 226 1.39 -18.68 -1.69
C PRO A 226 1.68 -17.18 -1.58
N THR A 227 2.74 -16.84 -0.87
CA THR A 227 3.08 -15.46 -0.52
C THR A 227 4.54 -15.15 -0.85
N LEU A 228 4.79 -13.98 -1.39
CA LEU A 228 6.11 -13.37 -1.53
C LEU A 228 6.16 -12.12 -0.66
N ALA A 229 7.07 -12.07 0.29
CA ALA A 229 7.38 -10.85 1.04
C ALA A 229 8.63 -10.19 0.47
N ILE A 230 8.56 -8.89 0.20
CA ILE A 230 9.69 -8.08 -0.31
C ILE A 230 9.84 -6.82 0.51
N ALA A 231 11.05 -6.30 0.57
CA ALA A 231 11.33 -4.97 1.11
C ALA A 231 12.67 -4.46 0.54
N ALA A 232 12.77 -3.15 0.31
CA ALA A 232 14.01 -2.53 -0.13
C ALA A 232 15.03 -2.41 1.03
N GLU A 233 16.32 -2.42 0.72
CA GLU A 233 17.40 -2.35 1.71
C GLU A 233 17.34 -1.10 2.60
N ASN A 234 16.83 0.01 2.07
CA ASN A 234 16.66 1.25 2.82
C ASN A 234 15.19 1.54 3.24
N ASP A 235 14.31 0.53 3.17
CA ASP A 235 12.98 0.63 3.75
C ASP A 235 13.05 0.45 5.27
N PRO A 236 12.43 1.34 6.06
CA PRO A 236 12.37 1.19 7.52
C PRO A 236 11.74 -0.12 8.00
N LEU A 237 10.98 -0.79 7.15
CA LEU A 237 10.30 -2.05 7.45
C LEU A 237 11.08 -3.31 7.04
N LEU A 238 12.30 -3.19 6.47
CA LEU A 238 13.07 -4.33 5.96
C LEU A 238 13.20 -5.46 6.98
N ASP A 239 13.73 -5.15 8.17
CA ASP A 239 14.04 -6.17 9.16
C ASP A 239 12.77 -6.80 9.74
N ILE A 240 11.75 -5.99 10.02
CA ILE A 240 10.48 -6.51 10.52
C ILE A 240 9.73 -7.31 9.44
N THR A 241 9.79 -6.91 8.18
CA THR A 241 9.22 -7.69 7.07
C THR A 241 9.86 -9.05 6.95
N ARG A 242 11.22 -9.11 7.05
CA ARG A 242 11.95 -10.39 7.04
C ARG A 242 11.54 -11.29 8.21
N GLU A 243 11.45 -10.75 9.44
CA GLU A 243 11.00 -11.50 10.62
C GLU A 243 9.58 -12.05 10.41
N LEU A 244 8.65 -11.18 10.04
CA LEU A 244 7.22 -11.51 9.93
C LEU A 244 6.92 -12.48 8.77
N SER A 245 7.70 -12.46 7.69
CA SER A 245 7.52 -13.39 6.57
C SER A 245 7.65 -14.85 7.01
N GLY A 246 8.45 -15.12 8.02
CA GLY A 246 8.61 -16.47 8.60
C GLY A 246 7.36 -17.00 9.33
N LEU A 247 6.35 -16.16 9.57
CA LEU A 247 5.09 -16.56 10.19
C LEU A 247 4.06 -17.12 9.19
N VAL A 248 4.27 -16.94 7.90
CA VAL A 248 3.40 -17.45 6.83
C VAL A 248 3.97 -18.75 6.29
N ALA A 249 3.21 -19.82 6.37
CA ALA A 249 3.70 -21.18 6.03
C ALA A 249 4.23 -21.30 4.59
N GLN A 250 3.62 -20.61 3.63
CA GLN A 250 4.00 -20.64 2.22
C GLN A 250 4.58 -19.28 1.76
N CYS A 251 5.48 -18.70 2.55
CA CYS A 251 6.09 -17.43 2.23
C CYS A 251 7.59 -17.57 1.88
N ARG A 252 7.97 -16.87 0.82
CA ARG A 252 9.36 -16.56 0.49
C ARG A 252 9.65 -15.09 0.77
N PHE A 253 10.75 -14.78 1.44
CA PHE A 253 11.25 -13.42 1.58
C PHE A 253 12.36 -13.16 0.54
N GLU A 254 12.25 -12.03 -0.16
CA GLU A 254 13.27 -11.58 -1.12
C GLU A 254 13.62 -10.10 -0.85
N PRO A 255 14.84 -9.79 -0.37
CA PRO A 255 15.27 -8.42 -0.22
C PRO A 255 15.51 -7.78 -1.59
N LEU A 256 15.09 -6.54 -1.74
CA LEU A 256 15.31 -5.74 -2.94
C LEU A 256 16.47 -4.76 -2.73
N PRO A 257 17.16 -4.33 -3.80
CA PRO A 257 18.10 -3.22 -3.72
C PRO A 257 17.46 -1.98 -3.09
N ARG A 258 18.28 -1.00 -2.75
CA ARG A 258 17.79 0.30 -2.25
C ARG A 258 16.78 0.93 -3.21
N LEU A 259 15.78 1.62 -2.67
CA LEU A 259 14.74 2.31 -3.46
C LEU A 259 15.31 3.31 -4.48
N ASP A 260 16.46 3.91 -4.18
CA ASP A 260 17.18 4.87 -5.02
C ASP A 260 18.25 4.23 -5.92
N ALA A 261 18.40 2.90 -5.91
CA ALA A 261 19.30 2.19 -6.81
C ALA A 261 18.75 2.15 -8.24
N PRO A 262 19.59 2.36 -9.27
CA PRO A 262 19.14 2.37 -10.67
C PRO A 262 18.48 1.09 -11.14
N ASP A 263 18.85 -0.06 -10.56
CA ASP A 263 18.33 -1.38 -10.90
C ASP A 263 17.11 -1.80 -10.05
N PHE A 264 16.72 -1.00 -9.04
CA PHE A 264 15.57 -1.31 -8.17
C PHE A 264 14.28 -1.62 -8.95
N PRO A 265 13.83 -0.79 -9.95
CA PRO A 265 12.61 -1.08 -10.67
C PRO A 265 12.65 -2.42 -11.41
N ALA A 266 13.78 -2.73 -12.05
CA ALA A 266 13.97 -3.97 -12.80
C ALA A 266 14.01 -5.20 -11.87
N ARG A 267 14.69 -5.10 -10.72
CA ARG A 267 14.78 -6.17 -9.72
C ARG A 267 13.43 -6.44 -9.07
N ARG A 268 12.68 -5.39 -8.68
CA ARG A 268 11.32 -5.54 -8.15
C ARG A 268 10.39 -6.21 -9.17
N LYS A 269 10.40 -5.73 -10.43
CA LYS A 269 9.60 -6.35 -11.50
C LYS A 269 9.96 -7.82 -11.68
N ALA A 270 11.24 -8.16 -11.70
CA ALA A 270 11.70 -9.55 -11.90
C ALA A 270 11.27 -10.47 -10.76
N ALA A 271 11.45 -10.06 -9.50
CA ALA A 271 11.06 -10.82 -8.32
C ALA A 271 9.57 -11.13 -8.31
N ILE A 272 8.74 -10.10 -8.49
CA ILE A 272 7.28 -10.25 -8.49
C ILE A 272 6.81 -11.07 -9.70
N ALA A 273 7.32 -10.78 -10.90
CA ALA A 273 6.93 -11.49 -12.11
C ALA A 273 7.31 -12.97 -12.07
N GLY A 274 8.49 -13.30 -11.55
CA GLY A 274 8.93 -14.67 -11.33
C GLY A 274 7.98 -15.42 -10.40
N PHE A 275 7.67 -14.82 -9.25
CA PHE A 275 6.73 -15.42 -8.29
C PHE A 275 5.33 -15.62 -8.87
N LEU A 276 4.77 -14.61 -9.55
CA LEU A 276 3.43 -14.72 -10.15
C LEU A 276 3.36 -15.76 -11.26
N ALA A 277 4.46 -16.03 -11.96
CA ALA A 277 4.52 -17.02 -13.05
C ALA A 277 4.70 -18.48 -12.55
N GLU A 278 5.11 -18.71 -11.30
CA GLU A 278 5.24 -20.05 -10.74
C GLU A 278 3.89 -20.77 -10.77
N SER A 279 3.86 -22.04 -11.20
CA SER A 279 2.65 -22.87 -11.10
C SER A 279 2.35 -23.09 -9.61
N ALA A 280 1.06 -23.03 -9.22
CA ALA A 280 0.69 -23.48 -7.88
C ALA A 280 1.15 -24.94 -7.74
N SER A 281 2.08 -25.19 -6.80
CA SER A 281 2.44 -26.56 -6.47
C SER A 281 1.19 -27.26 -5.95
N ALA A 282 0.80 -28.35 -6.63
CA ALA A 282 -0.38 -29.15 -6.30
C ALA A 282 -0.22 -29.83 -4.93
#